data_b002ddc562f9651c953062e570427204
#
_entry.id   b002ddc562f9651c953062e570427204
#
_cell.length_a   1.000
_cell.length_b   1.000
_cell.length_c   1.000
_cell.angle_alpha   90.00
_cell.angle_beta   90.00
_cell.angle_gamma   90.00
#
_symmetry.space_group_name_H-M   'P 1'
#
loop_
_entity.id
_entity.type
_entity.pdbx_description
1 polymer ?
#
loop_
_entity_poly.entity_id
_entity_poly.type
_entity_poly.pdbx_seq_one_letter_code
_entity_poly.pdbx_strand_id
1 'polypeptide(L)'
;RNQNTLENIKILGTIHKLHNENTNYTFNHIREAIIEFEPDIVAIEIRNRDISEKNEYLINYYPPEMIQIKEEFENRITVVGFDWRGEDLENEPIEKWTPSKADLSKYEDISNLMKRRKKIMNDFYKTCSIYECQDKSKLQELELIEKELNVVLLGYGQGKLIQYKKDREAIMGNNMLKIIKDNDGKKVIVITGITHVLYLYDRLLCSRKNMNI
;
A
#
# COMPACT_ATOMS: atom_id res chain seq x y z
N ARG A 1 10.50 -12.43 -27.26
CA ARG A 1 9.50 -13.20 -26.43
C ARG A 1 9.21 -12.45 -25.16
N ASN A 2 8.46 -11.32 -25.25
CA ASN A 2 8.19 -10.45 -24.10
C ASN A 2 6.68 -10.27 -23.91
N GLN A 3 5.89 -11.35 -23.96
CA GLN A 3 4.43 -11.23 -23.89
C GLN A 3 3.81 -11.43 -22.50
N ASN A 4 4.56 -11.84 -21.47
CA ASN A 4 3.92 -12.35 -20.23
C ASN A 4 4.40 -11.66 -18.94
N THR A 5 4.86 -10.44 -19.01
CA THR A 5 5.38 -9.77 -17.80
C THR A 5 4.28 -9.26 -16.85
N LEU A 6 3.02 -9.08 -17.27
CA LEU A 6 1.90 -8.79 -16.36
C LEU A 6 1.37 -10.04 -15.67
N GLU A 7 1.46 -11.18 -16.30
CA GLU A 7 1.05 -12.45 -15.70
C GLU A 7 1.94 -12.85 -14.52
N ASN A 8 3.19 -12.36 -14.50
CA ASN A 8 4.14 -12.61 -13.43
C ASN A 8 4.10 -11.57 -12.29
N ILE A 9 3.33 -10.51 -12.41
CA ILE A 9 3.24 -9.46 -11.39
C ILE A 9 1.79 -9.28 -10.99
N LYS A 10 1.52 -9.38 -9.70
CA LYS A 10 0.20 -9.13 -9.11
C LYS A 10 0.30 -8.06 -8.06
N ILE A 11 -0.61 -7.07 -8.08
CA ILE A 11 -0.76 -6.09 -7.03
C ILE A 11 -2.05 -6.41 -6.28
N LEU A 12 -1.97 -6.59 -4.97
CA LEU A 12 -3.09 -6.94 -4.10
C LEU A 12 -3.31 -5.84 -3.07
N GLY A 13 -4.49 -5.22 -3.10
CA GLY A 13 -4.90 -4.22 -2.13
C GLY A 13 -5.49 -4.82 -0.86
N THR A 14 -5.14 -4.28 0.28
CA THR A 14 -5.61 -4.69 1.60
C THR A 14 -6.32 -3.56 2.33
N ILE A 15 -7.09 -3.91 3.34
CA ILE A 15 -7.90 -2.98 4.16
C ILE A 15 -7.40 -2.88 5.60
N HIS A 16 -6.15 -3.27 5.84
CA HIS A 16 -5.46 -3.21 7.12
C HIS A 16 -6.24 -3.93 8.24
N LYS A 17 -6.31 -3.35 9.43
CA LYS A 17 -7.00 -3.94 10.57
C LYS A 17 -8.48 -4.30 10.33
N LEU A 18 -9.11 -3.71 9.29
CA LEU A 18 -10.51 -3.96 8.98
C LEU A 18 -10.77 -5.35 8.38
N HIS A 19 -9.74 -6.10 8.01
CA HIS A 19 -9.87 -7.53 7.70
C HIS A 19 -10.47 -8.34 8.87
N ASN A 20 -10.30 -7.88 10.09
CA ASN A 20 -10.88 -8.54 11.28
C ASN A 20 -12.39 -8.30 11.42
N GLU A 21 -12.92 -7.27 10.77
CA GLU A 21 -14.35 -6.89 10.82
C GLU A 21 -15.11 -7.29 9.56
N ASN A 22 -14.41 -7.54 8.45
CA ASN A 22 -14.99 -7.88 7.16
C ASN A 22 -14.95 -9.40 6.93
N THR A 23 -16.12 -10.03 6.85
CA THR A 23 -16.23 -11.48 6.60
C THR A 23 -16.02 -11.87 5.14
N ASN A 24 -16.14 -10.91 4.21
CA ASN A 24 -15.96 -11.13 2.77
C ASN A 24 -14.50 -10.98 2.31
N TYR A 25 -13.67 -10.34 3.13
CA TYR A 25 -12.25 -10.13 2.85
C TYR A 25 -11.42 -10.23 4.14
N THR A 26 -11.17 -11.43 4.56
CA THR A 26 -10.35 -11.77 5.74
C THR A 26 -8.89 -11.98 5.35
N PHE A 27 -8.02 -12.10 6.33
CA PHE A 27 -6.62 -12.50 6.09
C PHE A 27 -6.52 -13.85 5.35
N ASN A 28 -7.47 -14.76 5.57
CA ASN A 28 -7.48 -16.04 4.88
C ASN A 28 -7.58 -15.88 3.35
N HIS A 29 -8.36 -14.92 2.88
CA HIS A 29 -8.45 -14.61 1.44
C HIS A 29 -7.11 -14.09 0.88
N ILE A 30 -6.37 -13.29 1.67
CA ILE A 30 -5.02 -12.84 1.29
C ILE A 30 -4.08 -14.04 1.18
N ARG A 31 -4.09 -14.92 2.17
CA ARG A 31 -3.28 -16.14 2.18
C ARG A 31 -3.57 -17.01 0.96
N GLU A 32 -4.84 -17.28 0.69
CA GLU A 32 -5.26 -18.08 -0.47
C GLU A 32 -4.81 -17.43 -1.78
N ALA A 33 -4.93 -16.11 -1.93
CA ALA A 33 -4.48 -15.39 -3.11
C ALA A 33 -2.95 -15.50 -3.33
N ILE A 34 -2.16 -15.47 -2.26
CA ILE A 34 -0.72 -15.68 -2.32
C ILE A 34 -0.41 -17.11 -2.76
N ILE A 35 -1.05 -18.10 -2.13
CA ILE A 35 -0.83 -19.52 -2.44
C ILE A 35 -1.22 -19.82 -3.89
N GLU A 36 -2.38 -19.34 -4.35
CA GLU A 36 -2.86 -19.55 -5.72
C GLU A 36 -1.95 -18.91 -6.76
N PHE A 37 -1.40 -17.75 -6.46
CA PHE A 37 -0.49 -17.05 -7.37
C PHE A 37 0.87 -17.74 -7.48
N GLU A 38 1.28 -18.50 -6.46
CA GLU A 38 2.59 -19.18 -6.38
C GLU A 38 3.77 -18.25 -6.65
N PRO A 39 3.93 -17.14 -5.88
CA PRO A 39 4.99 -16.18 -6.14
C PRO A 39 6.36 -16.72 -5.72
N ASP A 40 7.39 -16.27 -6.41
CA ASP A 40 8.79 -16.40 -5.97
C ASP A 40 9.13 -15.34 -4.91
N ILE A 41 8.45 -14.18 -4.99
CA ILE A 41 8.68 -13.05 -4.11
C ILE A 41 7.35 -12.45 -3.67
N VAL A 42 7.25 -12.17 -2.37
CA VAL A 42 6.16 -11.40 -1.76
C VAL A 42 6.75 -10.06 -1.29
N ALA A 43 6.31 -8.98 -1.93
CA ALA A 43 6.68 -7.61 -1.52
C ALA A 43 5.56 -7.01 -0.67
N ILE A 44 5.88 -6.56 0.52
CA ILE A 44 4.92 -6.05 1.50
C ILE A 44 5.21 -4.60 1.91
N GLU A 45 4.19 -3.91 2.40
CA GLU A 45 4.24 -2.51 2.84
C GLU A 45 4.92 -2.37 4.22
N ILE A 46 6.17 -2.80 4.27
CA ILE A 46 7.11 -2.62 5.37
C ILE A 46 8.40 -2.05 4.77
N ARG A 47 9.14 -1.18 5.48
CA ARG A 47 10.45 -0.74 5.00
C ARG A 47 11.38 -1.96 4.88
N ASN A 48 12.12 -2.05 3.79
CA ASN A 48 12.98 -3.22 3.55
C ASN A 48 14.00 -3.44 4.68
N ARG A 49 14.53 -2.37 5.28
CA ARG A 49 15.43 -2.46 6.44
C ARG A 49 14.80 -3.12 7.67
N ASP A 50 13.47 -3.03 7.81
CA ASP A 50 12.76 -3.54 8.99
C ASP A 50 12.29 -4.99 8.82
N ILE A 51 12.43 -5.58 7.64
CA ILE A 51 11.99 -6.98 7.38
C ILE A 51 12.64 -7.99 8.33
N SER A 52 13.87 -7.75 8.75
CA SER A 52 14.58 -8.64 9.69
C SER A 52 14.23 -8.41 11.16
N GLU A 53 13.46 -7.38 11.47
CA GLU A 53 13.04 -7.09 12.85
C GLU A 53 12.00 -8.10 13.34
N LYS A 54 11.89 -8.23 14.67
CA LYS A 54 10.95 -9.14 15.31
C LYS A 54 9.50 -8.69 15.07
N ASN A 55 8.63 -9.65 14.85
CA ASN A 55 7.20 -9.39 14.57
C ASN A 55 6.51 -8.65 15.72
N GLU A 56 6.86 -8.96 16.98
CA GLU A 56 6.32 -8.30 18.17
C GLU A 56 6.67 -6.79 18.22
N TYR A 57 7.79 -6.41 17.62
CA TYR A 57 8.18 -5.01 17.45
C TYR A 57 7.44 -4.37 16.29
N LEU A 58 7.43 -5.02 15.12
CA LEU A 58 6.85 -4.48 13.88
C LEU A 58 5.34 -4.22 13.97
N ILE A 59 4.59 -5.04 14.71
CA ILE A 59 3.13 -4.91 14.83
C ILE A 59 2.68 -3.59 15.46
N ASN A 60 3.57 -2.89 16.14
CA ASN A 60 3.28 -1.57 16.70
C ASN A 60 3.31 -0.45 15.65
N TYR A 61 3.90 -0.70 14.47
CA TYR A 61 4.19 0.35 13.47
C TYR A 61 3.66 0.05 12.07
N TYR A 62 3.36 -1.21 11.79
CA TYR A 62 2.91 -1.67 10.48
C TYR A 62 1.54 -2.33 10.53
N PRO A 63 0.80 -2.37 9.43
CA PRO A 63 -0.50 -3.02 9.38
C PRO A 63 -0.41 -4.51 9.76
N PRO A 64 -1.39 -5.03 10.52
CA PRO A 64 -1.31 -6.40 11.06
C PRO A 64 -1.21 -7.48 9.99
N GLU A 65 -1.89 -7.32 8.85
CA GLU A 65 -1.83 -8.30 7.76
C GLU A 65 -0.43 -8.39 7.14
N MET A 66 0.34 -7.30 7.11
CA MET A 66 1.72 -7.32 6.61
C MET A 66 2.61 -8.18 7.51
N ILE A 67 2.41 -8.10 8.83
CA ILE A 67 3.13 -8.93 9.80
C ILE A 67 2.71 -10.39 9.67
N GLN A 68 1.42 -10.67 9.51
CA GLN A 68 0.90 -12.03 9.33
C GLN A 68 1.45 -12.67 8.04
N ILE A 69 1.52 -11.92 6.94
CA ILE A 69 2.13 -12.39 5.69
C ILE A 69 3.60 -12.74 5.90
N LYS A 70 4.36 -11.84 6.53
CA LYS A 70 5.77 -12.08 6.83
C LYS A 70 5.93 -13.36 7.66
N GLU A 71 5.21 -13.49 8.75
CA GLU A 71 5.28 -14.63 9.67
C GLU A 71 4.97 -15.96 8.96
N GLU A 72 3.96 -15.99 8.11
CA GLU A 72 3.53 -17.21 7.45
C GLU A 72 4.45 -17.63 6.28
N PHE A 73 4.99 -16.66 5.53
CA PHE A 73 5.65 -16.96 4.26
C PHE A 73 7.17 -16.83 4.28
N GLU A 74 7.79 -16.10 5.22
CA GLU A 74 9.23 -15.81 5.19
C GLU A 74 10.15 -17.05 5.20
N ASN A 75 9.67 -18.18 5.71
CA ASN A 75 10.43 -19.43 5.70
C ASN A 75 10.26 -20.27 4.41
N ARG A 76 9.36 -19.86 3.51
CA ARG A 76 9.00 -20.62 2.30
C ARG A 76 9.21 -19.83 1.03
N ILE A 77 9.05 -18.51 1.08
CA ILE A 77 9.10 -17.59 -0.04
C ILE A 77 9.96 -16.39 0.36
N THR A 78 10.65 -15.79 -0.57
CA THR A 78 11.37 -14.54 -0.31
C THR A 78 10.38 -13.42 -0.02
N VAL A 79 10.40 -12.87 1.19
CA VAL A 79 9.60 -11.71 1.60
C VAL A 79 10.50 -10.49 1.65
N VAL A 80 10.10 -9.41 0.96
CA VAL A 80 10.83 -8.14 0.89
C VAL A 80 9.92 -6.97 1.22
N GLY A 81 10.49 -5.88 1.68
CA GLY A 81 9.77 -4.64 1.97
C GLY A 81 9.97 -3.60 0.89
N PHE A 82 8.96 -2.76 0.66
CA PHE A 82 9.05 -1.66 -0.31
C PHE A 82 8.51 -0.32 0.20
N ASP A 83 8.05 -0.25 1.45
CA ASP A 83 7.56 1.00 2.07
C ASP A 83 8.69 2.00 2.33
N TRP A 84 8.30 3.26 2.49
CA TRP A 84 9.15 4.38 2.86
C TRP A 84 8.39 5.30 3.83
N ARG A 85 9.08 5.82 4.83
CA ARG A 85 8.47 6.62 5.90
C ARG A 85 9.06 8.01 6.06
N GLY A 86 9.97 8.39 5.19
CA GLY A 86 10.61 9.70 5.20
C GLY A 86 12.11 9.62 5.08
N GLU A 87 12.72 10.63 4.48
CA GLU A 87 14.16 10.70 4.28
C GLU A 87 14.91 10.73 5.63
N ASP A 88 14.38 11.46 6.60
CA ASP A 88 14.94 11.57 7.96
C ASP A 88 14.95 10.23 8.70
N LEU A 89 14.12 9.28 8.28
CA LEU A 89 13.98 7.95 8.88
C LEU A 89 14.68 6.84 8.11
N GLU A 90 15.28 7.12 6.97
CA GLU A 90 15.86 6.07 6.11
C GLU A 90 16.89 5.22 6.86
N ASN A 91 17.68 5.86 7.73
CA ASN A 91 18.70 5.21 8.54
C ASN A 91 18.34 5.07 10.03
N GLU A 92 17.10 5.39 10.40
CA GLU A 92 16.65 5.38 11.80
C GLU A 92 15.65 4.24 12.08
N PRO A 93 15.58 3.74 13.32
CA PRO A 93 14.56 2.78 13.73
C PRO A 93 13.15 3.33 13.53
N ILE A 94 12.19 2.46 13.18
CA ILE A 94 10.80 2.87 12.88
C ILE A 94 10.09 3.55 14.07
N GLU A 95 10.49 3.24 15.30
CA GLU A 95 9.93 3.87 16.50
C GLU A 95 10.14 5.38 16.55
N LYS A 96 11.13 5.91 15.83
CA LYS A 96 11.36 7.35 15.69
C LYS A 96 10.39 8.02 14.73
N TRP A 97 9.59 7.24 14.01
CA TRP A 97 8.60 7.78 13.12
C TRP A 97 7.48 8.49 13.88
N THR A 98 7.36 9.77 13.64
CA THR A 98 6.23 10.56 14.10
C THR A 98 5.38 10.95 12.91
N PRO A 99 4.13 10.41 12.80
CA PRO A 99 3.24 10.89 11.77
C PRO A 99 3.03 12.39 11.93
N SER A 100 3.09 13.13 10.83
CA SER A 100 2.80 14.58 10.83
C SER A 100 1.35 14.77 11.32
N LYS A 101 1.21 15.15 12.59
CA LYS A 101 -0.07 15.49 13.22
C LYS A 101 -0.28 17.00 13.08
N ALA A 102 -0.68 17.44 11.90
CA ALA A 102 -1.27 18.76 11.81
C ALA A 102 -2.61 18.71 12.54
N ASP A 103 -2.83 19.61 13.49
CA ASP A 103 -4.14 19.79 14.10
C ASP A 103 -5.06 20.49 13.11
N LEU A 104 -5.75 19.68 12.32
CA LEU A 104 -6.69 20.13 11.30
C LEU A 104 -8.12 20.23 11.84
N SER A 105 -8.37 19.82 13.09
CA SER A 105 -9.70 19.78 13.70
C SER A 105 -10.32 21.17 13.89
N LYS A 106 -9.50 22.20 13.93
CA LYS A 106 -9.92 23.59 14.01
C LYS A 106 -10.57 24.15 12.74
N TYR A 107 -10.43 23.47 11.62
CA TYR A 107 -11.03 23.85 10.33
C TYR A 107 -12.27 22.98 10.08
N GLU A 108 -13.44 23.60 10.11
CA GLU A 108 -14.73 22.89 10.02
C GLU A 108 -14.90 22.13 8.70
N ASP A 109 -14.55 22.74 7.57
CA ASP A 109 -14.62 22.15 6.25
C ASP A 109 -13.70 20.93 6.11
N ILE A 110 -12.45 21.03 6.60
CA ILE A 110 -11.52 19.89 6.64
C ILE A 110 -12.08 18.80 7.55
N SER A 111 -12.54 19.15 8.75
CA SER A 111 -13.12 18.18 9.70
C SER A 111 -14.31 17.43 9.07
N ASN A 112 -15.18 18.12 8.36
CA ASN A 112 -16.33 17.52 7.68
C ASN A 112 -15.91 16.61 6.53
N LEU A 113 -14.93 17.01 5.73
CA LEU A 113 -14.37 16.16 4.66
C LEU A 113 -13.68 14.92 5.21
N MET A 114 -12.92 15.05 6.30
CA MET A 114 -12.28 13.90 6.96
C MET A 114 -13.31 12.91 7.54
N LYS A 115 -14.38 13.40 8.14
CA LYS A 115 -15.49 12.56 8.62
C LYS A 115 -16.19 11.84 7.46
N ARG A 116 -16.46 12.57 6.36
CA ARG A 116 -17.08 12.00 5.15
C ARG A 116 -16.17 10.95 4.52
N ARG A 117 -14.87 11.24 4.40
CA ARG A 117 -13.87 10.30 3.92
C ARG A 117 -13.85 9.03 4.78
N LYS A 118 -13.76 9.19 6.08
CA LYS A 118 -13.76 8.06 7.02
C LYS A 118 -15.02 7.20 6.88
N LYS A 119 -16.19 7.83 6.74
CA LYS A 119 -17.44 7.11 6.55
C LYS A 119 -17.43 6.31 5.23
N ILE A 120 -17.09 6.95 4.11
CA ILE A 120 -17.05 6.31 2.80
C ILE A 120 -16.08 5.12 2.81
N MET A 121 -14.86 5.31 3.32
CA MET A 121 -13.86 4.27 3.39
C MET A 121 -14.28 3.11 4.30
N ASN A 122 -14.80 3.42 5.49
CA ASN A 122 -15.25 2.38 6.43
C ASN A 122 -16.45 1.61 5.90
N ASP A 123 -17.42 2.26 5.27
CA ASP A 123 -18.58 1.60 4.67
C ASP A 123 -18.12 0.62 3.57
N PHE A 124 -17.16 1.03 2.75
CA PHE A 124 -16.55 0.14 1.76
C PHE A 124 -15.77 -1.01 2.38
N TYR A 125 -14.88 -0.73 3.34
CA TYR A 125 -14.01 -1.73 3.97
C TYR A 125 -14.76 -2.80 4.74
N LYS A 126 -15.93 -2.50 5.28
CA LYS A 126 -16.72 -3.46 6.07
C LYS A 126 -17.32 -4.59 5.23
N THR A 127 -17.51 -4.37 3.94
CA THR A 127 -18.28 -5.29 3.08
C THR A 127 -17.57 -5.68 1.79
N CYS A 128 -16.48 -4.99 1.41
CA CYS A 128 -15.79 -5.24 0.16
C CYS A 128 -15.23 -6.66 0.08
N SER A 129 -15.24 -7.21 -1.13
CA SER A 129 -14.53 -8.44 -1.47
C SER A 129 -13.09 -8.14 -1.89
N ILE A 130 -12.27 -9.18 -1.96
CA ILE A 130 -10.91 -9.09 -2.53
C ILE A 130 -10.93 -8.53 -3.95
N TYR A 131 -11.95 -8.85 -4.75
CA TYR A 131 -12.09 -8.39 -6.14
C TYR A 131 -12.40 -6.91 -6.22
N GLU A 132 -13.29 -6.42 -5.36
CA GLU A 132 -13.63 -4.99 -5.29
C GLU A 132 -12.44 -4.14 -4.85
N CYS A 133 -11.57 -4.66 -4.02
CA CYS A 133 -10.32 -4.01 -3.61
C CYS A 133 -9.27 -3.90 -4.71
N GLN A 134 -9.49 -4.54 -5.86
CA GLN A 134 -8.66 -4.47 -7.07
C GLN A 134 -9.40 -3.79 -8.23
N ASP A 135 -10.70 -3.52 -8.07
CA ASP A 135 -11.52 -2.95 -9.14
C ASP A 135 -11.20 -1.48 -9.37
N LYS A 136 -10.75 -1.15 -10.57
CA LYS A 136 -10.32 0.20 -10.93
C LYS A 136 -11.41 1.24 -10.70
N SER A 137 -12.66 0.96 -11.07
CA SER A 137 -13.76 1.89 -10.91
C SER A 137 -14.06 2.18 -9.45
N LYS A 138 -14.07 1.14 -8.61
CA LYS A 138 -14.25 1.29 -7.16
C LYS A 138 -13.12 2.09 -6.52
N LEU A 139 -11.89 1.80 -6.88
CA LEU A 139 -10.72 2.51 -6.36
C LEU A 139 -10.70 3.98 -6.80
N GLN A 140 -11.13 4.29 -8.02
CA GLN A 140 -11.25 5.67 -8.50
C GLN A 140 -12.34 6.44 -7.74
N GLU A 141 -13.47 5.82 -7.41
CA GLU A 141 -14.50 6.44 -6.58
C GLU A 141 -13.96 6.82 -5.20
N LEU A 142 -13.20 5.93 -4.57
CA LEU A 142 -12.55 6.20 -3.26
C LEU A 142 -11.49 7.30 -3.35
N GLU A 143 -10.78 7.39 -4.46
CA GLU A 143 -9.75 8.41 -4.68
C GLU A 143 -10.33 9.82 -4.83
N LEU A 144 -11.58 9.98 -5.30
CA LEU A 144 -12.21 11.29 -5.48
C LEU A 144 -12.28 12.09 -4.18
N ILE A 145 -12.65 11.46 -3.07
CA ILE A 145 -12.71 12.15 -1.77
C ILE A 145 -11.32 12.56 -1.28
N GLU A 146 -10.30 11.78 -1.57
CA GLU A 146 -8.91 12.11 -1.24
C GLU A 146 -8.41 13.31 -2.05
N LYS A 147 -8.76 13.39 -3.34
CA LYS A 147 -8.44 14.54 -4.20
C LYS A 147 -9.14 15.81 -3.73
N GLU A 148 -10.41 15.73 -3.34
CA GLU A 148 -11.17 16.85 -2.78
C GLU A 148 -10.52 17.35 -1.48
N LEU A 149 -10.17 16.45 -0.58
CA LEU A 149 -9.49 16.77 0.66
C LEU A 149 -8.13 17.47 0.41
N ASN A 150 -7.35 16.98 -0.53
CA ASN A 150 -6.06 17.56 -0.88
C ASN A 150 -6.18 19.01 -1.40
N VAL A 151 -7.19 19.32 -2.20
CA VAL A 151 -7.45 20.69 -2.67
C VAL A 151 -7.72 21.64 -1.49
N VAL A 152 -8.55 21.21 -0.54
CA VAL A 152 -8.86 22.01 0.65
C VAL A 152 -7.62 22.16 1.55
N LEU A 153 -6.88 21.08 1.76
CA LEU A 153 -5.62 21.12 2.53
C LEU A 153 -4.60 22.09 1.96
N LEU A 154 -4.48 22.19 0.63
CA LEU A 154 -3.62 23.17 -0.02
C LEU A 154 -4.05 24.61 0.30
N GLY A 155 -5.36 24.87 0.31
CA GLY A 155 -5.91 26.18 0.68
C GLY A 155 -5.58 26.59 2.11
N TYR A 156 -5.34 25.63 3.01
CA TYR A 156 -4.92 25.85 4.40
C TYR A 156 -3.40 25.74 4.62
N GLY A 157 -2.60 25.78 3.58
CA GLY A 157 -1.14 25.77 3.67
C GLY A 157 -0.53 24.42 4.04
N GLN A 158 -1.25 23.30 3.87
CA GLN A 158 -0.78 21.95 4.17
C GLN A 158 -0.02 21.29 3.01
N GLY A 159 0.66 22.07 2.20
CA GLY A 159 1.44 21.61 1.05
C GLY A 159 2.52 20.59 1.41
N LYS A 160 3.16 20.72 2.58
CA LYS A 160 4.17 19.75 3.06
C LYS A 160 3.60 18.36 3.31
N LEU A 161 2.40 18.27 3.89
CA LEU A 161 1.72 17.00 4.12
C LEU A 161 1.37 16.30 2.81
N ILE A 162 0.87 17.08 1.83
CA ILE A 162 0.53 16.54 0.51
C ILE A 162 1.80 16.11 -0.22
N GLN A 163 2.87 16.88 -0.14
CA GLN A 163 4.15 16.53 -0.75
C GLN A 163 4.71 15.23 -0.14
N TYR A 164 4.66 15.10 1.18
CA TYR A 164 5.07 13.86 1.86
C TYR A 164 4.31 12.63 1.32
N LYS A 165 2.99 12.73 1.17
CA LYS A 165 2.17 11.64 0.62
C LYS A 165 2.58 11.28 -0.81
N LYS A 166 2.84 12.29 -1.65
CA LYS A 166 3.31 12.09 -3.03
C LYS A 166 4.69 11.47 -3.08
N ASP A 167 5.61 11.93 -2.26
CA ASP A 167 6.97 11.40 -2.17
C ASP A 167 6.96 9.94 -1.71
N ARG A 168 6.14 9.62 -0.71
CA ARG A 168 5.99 8.25 -0.23
C ARG A 168 5.52 7.31 -1.35
N GLU A 169 4.48 7.67 -2.07
CA GLU A 169 3.99 6.86 -3.19
C GLU A 169 5.03 6.73 -4.31
N ALA A 170 5.71 7.82 -4.65
CA ALA A 170 6.74 7.80 -5.68
C ALA A 170 7.90 6.86 -5.32
N ILE A 171 8.36 6.90 -4.07
CA ILE A 171 9.46 6.05 -3.59
C ILE A 171 9.01 4.59 -3.45
N MET A 172 7.80 4.34 -2.92
CA MET A 172 7.21 3.00 -2.91
C MET A 172 7.14 2.41 -4.31
N GLY A 173 6.70 3.19 -5.30
CA GLY A 173 6.67 2.80 -6.71
C GLY A 173 8.05 2.47 -7.26
N ASN A 174 9.06 3.30 -6.97
CA ASN A 174 10.44 3.06 -7.39
C ASN A 174 11.01 1.78 -6.74
N ASN A 175 10.75 1.56 -5.45
CA ASN A 175 11.16 0.36 -4.74
C ASN A 175 10.51 -0.90 -5.33
N MET A 176 9.21 -0.85 -5.62
CA MET A 176 8.49 -1.93 -6.31
C MET A 176 9.12 -2.26 -7.66
N LEU A 177 9.35 -1.24 -8.51
CA LEU A 177 9.96 -1.43 -9.83
C LEU A 177 11.38 -1.99 -9.75
N LYS A 178 12.15 -1.57 -8.74
CA LYS A 178 13.48 -2.14 -8.49
C LYS A 178 13.41 -3.62 -8.12
N ILE A 179 12.50 -4.01 -7.22
CA ILE A 179 12.29 -5.41 -6.85
C ILE A 179 11.95 -6.25 -8.10
N ILE A 180 11.04 -5.77 -8.93
CA ILE A 180 10.65 -6.46 -10.17
C ILE A 180 11.83 -6.59 -11.13
N LYS A 181 12.59 -5.53 -11.34
CA LYS A 181 13.76 -5.51 -12.22
C LYS A 181 14.87 -6.44 -11.75
N ASP A 182 15.17 -6.41 -10.45
CA ASP A 182 16.21 -7.25 -9.85
C ASP A 182 15.83 -8.75 -9.85
N ASN A 183 14.57 -9.05 -10.12
CA ASN A 183 14.00 -10.40 -10.13
C ASN A 183 13.29 -10.70 -11.47
N ASP A 184 13.88 -10.28 -12.56
CA ASP A 184 13.31 -10.47 -13.90
C ASP A 184 12.96 -11.96 -14.14
N GLY A 185 11.80 -12.18 -14.74
CA GLY A 185 11.26 -13.52 -15.00
C GLY A 185 10.65 -14.25 -13.81
N LYS A 186 10.79 -13.75 -12.60
CA LYS A 186 10.14 -14.31 -11.39
C LYS A 186 8.72 -13.79 -11.21
N LYS A 187 7.91 -14.58 -10.51
CA LYS A 187 6.56 -14.17 -10.09
C LYS A 187 6.66 -13.33 -8.82
N VAL A 188 6.16 -12.10 -8.89
CA VAL A 188 6.18 -11.15 -7.77
C VAL A 188 4.74 -10.75 -7.42
N ILE A 189 4.35 -10.92 -6.18
CA ILE A 189 3.12 -10.34 -5.64
C ILE A 189 3.46 -9.15 -4.75
N VAL A 190 2.83 -8.02 -5.02
CA VAL A 190 2.99 -6.77 -4.25
C VAL A 190 1.73 -6.55 -3.43
N ILE A 191 1.86 -6.49 -2.12
CA ILE A 191 0.73 -6.36 -1.19
C ILE A 191 0.82 -5.01 -0.49
N THR A 192 -0.22 -4.22 -0.63
CA THR A 192 -0.26 -2.81 -0.18
C THR A 192 -1.65 -2.42 0.29
N GLY A 193 -1.75 -1.38 1.10
CA GLY A 193 -3.04 -0.76 1.38
C GLY A 193 -3.75 -0.31 0.11
N ILE A 194 -5.06 -0.50 0.08
CA ILE A 194 -5.92 -0.22 -1.09
C ILE A 194 -5.70 1.18 -1.69
N THR A 195 -5.35 2.18 -0.88
CA THR A 195 -5.13 3.56 -1.32
C THR A 195 -3.93 3.73 -2.25
N HIS A 196 -3.02 2.77 -2.29
CA HIS A 196 -1.81 2.80 -3.13
C HIS A 196 -1.94 1.97 -4.42
N VAL A 197 -2.97 1.13 -4.53
CA VAL A 197 -3.09 0.16 -5.64
C VAL A 197 -3.09 0.82 -7.01
N LEU A 198 -3.92 1.86 -7.22
CA LEU A 198 -4.00 2.55 -8.52
C LEU A 198 -2.67 3.18 -8.91
N TYR A 199 -2.02 3.87 -7.98
CA TYR A 199 -0.74 4.50 -8.23
C TYR A 199 0.34 3.49 -8.62
N LEU A 200 0.47 2.41 -7.87
CA LEU A 200 1.46 1.36 -8.14
C LEU A 200 1.18 0.66 -9.47
N TYR A 201 -0.08 0.42 -9.78
CA TYR A 201 -0.48 -0.19 -11.04
C TYR A 201 -0.14 0.71 -12.24
N ASP A 202 -0.42 2.01 -12.15
CA ASP A 202 -0.07 2.97 -13.19
C ASP A 202 1.45 3.09 -13.38
N ARG A 203 2.22 3.07 -12.28
CA ARG A 203 3.69 3.04 -12.35
C ARG A 203 4.20 1.80 -13.07
N LEU A 204 3.61 0.65 -12.80
CA LEU A 204 3.98 -0.61 -13.46
C LEU A 204 3.68 -0.56 -14.97
N LEU A 205 2.53 -0.04 -15.37
CA LEU A 205 2.15 0.11 -16.78
C LEU A 205 3.05 1.10 -17.52
N CYS A 206 3.36 2.25 -16.93
CA CYS A 206 4.23 3.27 -17.52
C CYS A 206 5.65 2.75 -17.73
N SER A 207 6.21 2.01 -16.77
CA SER A 207 7.57 1.45 -16.89
C SER A 207 7.70 0.50 -18.07
N ARG A 208 6.63 -0.19 -18.45
CA ARG A 208 6.62 -1.13 -19.58
C ARG A 208 6.49 -0.47 -20.94
N LYS A 209 5.71 0.58 -21.04
CA LYS A 209 5.63 1.37 -22.28
C LYS A 209 7.00 1.90 -22.67
N ASN A 210 7.82 2.28 -21.67
CA ASN A 210 9.18 2.80 -21.91
C ASN A 210 10.21 1.71 -22.26
N MET A 211 9.91 0.42 -22.02
CA MET A 211 10.79 -0.70 -22.40
C MET A 211 10.47 -1.27 -23.80
N ASN A 212 9.32 -0.89 -24.39
CA ASN A 212 8.86 -1.35 -25.71
C ASN A 212 9.10 -0.31 -26.83
N ILE A 213 9.88 0.74 -26.56
CA ILE A 213 10.44 1.68 -27.54
C ILE A 213 11.93 1.41 -27.67
#